data_578f9ae3bf7b97b2e749ee5a7dbb742b
#
_entry.id   578f9ae3bf7b97b2e749ee5a7dbb742b
#
_cell.length_a   1.000
_cell.length_b   1.000
_cell.length_c   1.000
_cell.angle_alpha   90.00
_cell.angle_beta   90.00
_cell.angle_gamma   90.00
#
_symmetry.space_group_name_H-M   'P 1'
#
loop_
_entity.id
_entity.type
_entity.pdbx_description
1 polymer ?
#
loop_
_entity_poly.entity_id
_entity_poly.type
_entity_poly.pdbx_seq_one_letter_code
_entity_poly.pdbx_strand_id
1 'polypeptide(L)'
;MTEKKLTRDEVDKLAKTLYKAYAKQKPLDMHEFPEFDDDSAYAIQRELTDLKAKKLGGYKISLTSEETQKMFAATEPLYGAQLDERFFKSGVKLKQSMFMEPLVEVELVFTAKKELAATDSLEELMVKTTVAPAVELPDCRFKDWFPVLPKHLVMADAAVGGAVVYGDEVPAEDFTLSELTKIHTELFRDRTKVAEGKSSEVLGNPIKALKWLTEKLAETNQVVHAGEHVSTGTFLLPVPLTPGNWEAEFDYGLSDVKFEVEK
;
A
#
# COMPACT_ATOMS: atom_id res chain seq x y z
N MET A 1 -4.82 -20.14 -19.69
CA MET A 1 -3.87 -19.65 -20.72
C MET A 1 -2.59 -19.38 -19.98
N THR A 2 -1.41 -19.74 -20.52
CA THR A 2 -0.14 -19.36 -19.90
C THR A 2 0.04 -17.85 -20.06
N GLU A 3 0.12 -17.15 -18.95
CA GLU A 3 0.41 -15.71 -18.93
C GLU A 3 1.70 -15.44 -19.70
N LYS A 4 1.70 -14.37 -20.51
CA LYS A 4 2.81 -14.06 -21.43
C LYS A 4 3.95 -13.39 -20.67
N LYS A 5 5.16 -13.93 -20.76
CA LYS A 5 6.36 -13.19 -20.35
C LYS A 5 6.69 -12.10 -21.38
N LEU A 6 6.86 -10.86 -20.90
CA LEU A 6 7.15 -9.71 -21.73
C LEU A 6 8.66 -9.60 -22.04
N THR A 7 8.97 -9.07 -23.21
CA THR A 7 10.33 -8.65 -23.58
C THR A 7 10.70 -7.34 -22.85
N ARG A 8 11.99 -7.02 -22.76
CA ARG A 8 12.47 -5.76 -22.17
C ARG A 8 11.84 -4.54 -22.84
N ASP A 9 11.74 -4.51 -24.16
CA ASP A 9 11.14 -3.40 -24.90
C ASP A 9 9.64 -3.21 -24.58
N GLU A 10 8.90 -4.32 -24.40
CA GLU A 10 7.49 -4.28 -24.00
C GLU A 10 7.35 -3.73 -22.56
N VAL A 11 8.19 -4.17 -21.62
CA VAL A 11 8.25 -3.66 -20.24
C VAL A 11 8.50 -2.15 -20.24
N ASP A 12 9.54 -1.69 -20.93
CA ASP A 12 9.90 -0.27 -21.03
C ASP A 12 8.77 0.58 -21.62
N LYS A 13 8.09 0.07 -22.64
CA LYS A 13 6.96 0.73 -23.27
C LYS A 13 5.78 0.89 -22.32
N LEU A 14 5.42 -0.15 -21.60
CA LEU A 14 4.28 -0.15 -20.65
C LEU A 14 4.60 0.75 -19.44
N ALA A 15 5.80 0.66 -18.88
CA ALA A 15 6.25 1.53 -17.79
C ALA A 15 6.20 3.02 -18.18
N LYS A 16 6.66 3.37 -19.40
CA LYS A 16 6.57 4.74 -19.93
C LYS A 16 5.11 5.19 -20.13
N THR A 17 4.21 4.27 -20.45
CA THR A 17 2.77 4.58 -20.59
C THR A 17 2.16 4.90 -19.24
N LEU A 18 2.42 4.08 -18.21
CA LEU A 18 2.00 4.33 -16.82
C LEU A 18 2.62 5.62 -16.27
N TYR A 19 3.92 5.86 -16.53
CA TYR A 19 4.58 7.10 -16.12
C TYR A 19 3.92 8.34 -16.74
N LYS A 20 3.55 8.29 -18.03
CA LYS A 20 2.85 9.41 -18.69
C LYS A 20 1.47 9.66 -18.08
N ALA A 21 0.72 8.61 -17.72
CA ALA A 21 -0.55 8.73 -17.02
C ALA A 21 -0.35 9.40 -15.66
N TYR A 22 0.62 8.91 -14.87
CA TYR A 22 0.99 9.50 -13.59
C TYR A 22 1.38 10.99 -13.71
N ALA A 23 2.29 11.32 -14.64
CA ALA A 23 2.81 12.69 -14.79
C ALA A 23 1.76 13.68 -15.32
N LYS A 24 0.80 13.21 -16.10
CA LYS A 24 -0.25 14.05 -16.71
C LYS A 24 -1.57 14.02 -15.95
N GLN A 25 -1.68 13.21 -14.88
CA GLN A 25 -2.94 13.00 -14.16
C GLN A 25 -4.08 12.62 -15.13
N LYS A 26 -3.80 11.70 -16.05
CA LYS A 26 -4.77 11.26 -17.06
C LYS A 26 -4.90 9.73 -17.03
N PRO A 27 -6.03 9.20 -16.54
CA PRO A 27 -6.24 7.75 -16.43
C PRO A 27 -6.22 7.05 -17.80
N LEU A 28 -5.82 5.79 -17.79
CA LEU A 28 -5.74 4.88 -18.92
C LEU A 28 -6.98 3.98 -18.99
N ASP A 29 -7.22 3.37 -20.12
CA ASP A 29 -8.19 2.30 -20.28
C ASP A 29 -7.48 0.94 -20.07
N MET A 30 -7.93 0.15 -19.09
CA MET A 30 -7.32 -1.14 -18.77
C MET A 30 -7.43 -2.15 -19.93
N HIS A 31 -8.44 -2.02 -20.78
CA HIS A 31 -8.67 -2.92 -21.93
C HIS A 31 -7.66 -2.71 -23.08
N GLU A 32 -6.88 -1.64 -23.05
CA GLU A 32 -5.80 -1.40 -24.01
C GLU A 32 -4.48 -2.10 -23.63
N PHE A 33 -4.45 -2.79 -22.47
CA PHE A 33 -3.25 -3.46 -21.98
C PHE A 33 -3.31 -4.98 -22.22
N PRO A 34 -2.18 -5.61 -22.60
CA PRO A 34 -2.11 -7.06 -22.75
C PRO A 34 -2.10 -7.75 -21.38
N GLU A 35 -2.46 -9.03 -21.35
CA GLU A 35 -2.18 -9.91 -20.22
C GLU A 35 -0.69 -10.31 -20.18
N PHE A 36 -0.11 -10.36 -18.97
CA PHE A 36 1.28 -10.75 -18.74
C PHE A 36 1.46 -11.36 -17.34
N ASP A 37 2.59 -12.07 -17.16
CA ASP A 37 2.93 -12.75 -15.92
C ASP A 37 3.37 -11.80 -14.79
N ASP A 38 3.41 -12.30 -13.56
CA ASP A 38 3.76 -11.54 -12.36
C ASP A 38 5.21 -11.01 -12.42
N ASP A 39 6.16 -11.76 -13.00
CA ASP A 39 7.54 -11.31 -13.19
C ASP A 39 7.60 -10.06 -14.08
N SER A 40 6.83 -10.06 -15.15
CA SER A 40 6.70 -8.90 -16.06
C SER A 40 6.02 -7.72 -15.36
N ALA A 41 4.99 -7.96 -14.55
CA ALA A 41 4.32 -6.93 -13.77
C ALA A 41 5.29 -6.22 -12.80
N TYR A 42 6.06 -6.97 -12.04
CA TYR A 42 7.09 -6.40 -11.16
C TYR A 42 8.24 -5.73 -11.94
N ALA A 43 8.59 -6.22 -13.13
CA ALA A 43 9.56 -5.55 -13.98
C ALA A 43 9.06 -4.18 -14.46
N ILE A 44 7.78 -4.08 -14.85
CA ILE A 44 7.13 -2.80 -15.21
C ILE A 44 7.10 -1.86 -14.00
N GLN A 45 6.75 -2.36 -12.82
CA GLN A 45 6.71 -1.57 -11.59
C GLN A 45 8.09 -0.97 -11.25
N ARG A 46 9.17 -1.76 -11.34
CA ARG A 46 10.54 -1.27 -11.10
C ARG A 46 10.89 -0.15 -12.08
N GLU A 47 10.69 -0.39 -13.38
CA GLU A 47 10.97 0.63 -14.41
C GLU A 47 10.11 1.90 -14.21
N LEU A 48 8.84 1.76 -13.82
CA LEU A 48 7.96 2.88 -13.49
C LEU A 48 8.51 3.69 -12.31
N THR A 49 9.01 3.00 -11.27
CA THR A 49 9.61 3.64 -10.08
C THR A 49 10.86 4.41 -10.46
N ASP A 50 11.73 3.82 -11.29
CA ASP A 50 12.94 4.47 -11.80
C ASP A 50 12.60 5.70 -12.66
N LEU A 51 11.59 5.62 -13.52
CA LEU A 51 11.13 6.75 -14.34
C LEU A 51 10.58 7.93 -13.52
N LYS A 52 10.01 7.66 -12.34
CA LYS A 52 9.58 8.74 -11.43
C LYS A 52 10.78 9.51 -10.87
N ALA A 53 11.98 8.93 -10.85
CA ALA A 53 13.24 9.56 -10.43
C ALA A 53 13.16 10.25 -9.06
N LYS A 54 12.42 9.66 -8.12
CA LYS A 54 12.18 10.16 -6.77
C LYS A 54 12.72 9.17 -5.75
N LYS A 55 12.99 9.68 -4.54
CA LYS A 55 13.44 8.85 -3.43
C LYS A 55 12.34 7.82 -3.08
N LEU A 56 12.72 6.55 -2.96
CA LEU A 56 11.89 5.52 -2.38
C LEU A 56 11.69 5.81 -0.88
N GLY A 57 10.45 5.82 -0.42
CA GLY A 57 10.10 5.99 0.99
C GLY A 57 9.72 4.68 1.66
N GLY A 58 9.49 3.64 0.87
CA GLY A 58 9.13 2.32 1.37
C GLY A 58 8.17 1.58 0.45
N TYR A 59 7.25 0.83 1.04
CA TYR A 59 6.38 -0.09 0.32
C TYR A 59 4.96 -0.06 0.89
N LYS A 60 4.00 -0.49 0.07
CA LYS A 60 2.67 -0.91 0.51
C LYS A 60 2.45 -2.37 0.17
N ILE A 61 1.66 -3.07 0.97
CA ILE A 61 1.26 -4.46 0.72
C ILE A 61 -0.25 -4.48 0.47
N SER A 62 -0.68 -5.14 -0.57
CA SER A 62 -2.08 -5.23 -0.97
C SER A 62 -2.53 -6.69 -1.02
N LEU A 63 -3.85 -6.91 -1.07
CA LEU A 63 -4.48 -8.24 -1.11
C LEU A 63 -4.08 -9.12 0.10
N THR A 64 -4.16 -8.54 1.29
CA THR A 64 -3.76 -9.20 2.54
C THR A 64 -4.90 -9.93 3.26
N SER A 65 -6.13 -9.87 2.74
CA SER A 65 -7.27 -10.64 3.24
C SER A 65 -7.72 -11.70 2.23
N GLU A 66 -8.36 -12.78 2.71
CA GLU A 66 -8.96 -13.79 1.83
C GLU A 66 -9.99 -13.19 0.87
N GLU A 67 -10.74 -12.18 1.32
CA GLU A 67 -11.76 -11.51 0.53
C GLU A 67 -11.13 -10.77 -0.65
N THR A 68 -10.10 -9.95 -0.40
CA THR A 68 -9.42 -9.20 -1.46
C THR A 68 -8.65 -10.12 -2.40
N GLN A 69 -8.03 -11.20 -1.89
CA GLN A 69 -7.39 -12.20 -2.75
C GLN A 69 -8.39 -12.87 -3.70
N LYS A 70 -9.56 -13.27 -3.19
CA LYS A 70 -10.64 -13.83 -4.04
C LYS A 70 -11.14 -12.83 -5.08
N MET A 71 -11.30 -11.56 -4.70
CA MET A 71 -11.78 -10.48 -5.58
C MET A 71 -10.83 -10.28 -6.79
N PHE A 72 -9.53 -10.37 -6.58
CA PHE A 72 -8.52 -10.17 -7.63
C PHE A 72 -7.92 -11.47 -8.18
N ALA A 73 -8.53 -12.63 -7.88
CA ALA A 73 -8.03 -13.96 -8.27
C ALA A 73 -6.55 -14.18 -7.89
N ALA A 74 -6.13 -13.65 -6.75
CA ALA A 74 -4.79 -13.78 -6.21
C ALA A 74 -4.70 -14.93 -5.19
N THR A 75 -3.53 -15.55 -5.07
CA THR A 75 -3.25 -16.64 -4.11
C THR A 75 -2.28 -16.20 -3.01
N GLU A 76 -1.70 -15.03 -3.15
CA GLU A 76 -0.79 -14.40 -2.18
C GLU A 76 -0.96 -12.87 -2.24
N PRO A 77 -0.44 -12.13 -1.26
CA PRO A 77 -0.36 -10.68 -1.33
C PRO A 77 0.48 -10.20 -2.51
N LEU A 78 0.41 -8.93 -2.79
CA LEU A 78 1.32 -8.24 -3.71
C LEU A 78 1.80 -6.93 -3.06
N TYR A 79 2.89 -6.36 -3.59
CA TYR A 79 3.45 -5.13 -3.06
C TYR A 79 3.68 -4.08 -4.13
N GLY A 80 3.77 -2.82 -3.69
CA GLY A 80 4.15 -1.68 -4.52
C GLY A 80 5.15 -0.78 -3.83
N ALA A 81 6.12 -0.31 -4.62
CA ALA A 81 7.09 0.71 -4.18
C ALA A 81 6.39 2.06 -4.01
N GLN A 82 6.63 2.74 -2.88
CA GLN A 82 6.05 4.03 -2.54
C GLN A 82 7.12 5.10 -2.43
N LEU A 83 6.84 6.28 -2.98
CA LEU A 83 7.74 7.43 -2.93
C LEU A 83 7.74 8.08 -1.55
N ASP A 84 8.88 8.55 -1.08
CA ASP A 84 9.07 9.24 0.21
C ASP A 84 8.12 10.44 0.37
N GLU A 85 7.96 11.22 -0.69
CA GLU A 85 7.05 12.38 -0.74
C GLU A 85 5.55 12.04 -0.65
N ARG A 86 5.20 10.75 -0.57
CA ARG A 86 3.82 10.26 -0.45
C ARG A 86 3.48 9.73 0.94
N PHE A 87 4.42 9.78 1.87
CA PHE A 87 4.19 9.53 3.28
C PHE A 87 4.01 10.86 4.03
N PHE A 88 2.85 11.05 4.64
CA PHE A 88 2.47 12.29 5.31
C PHE A 88 2.17 12.02 6.78
N LYS A 89 2.53 12.96 7.66
CA LYS A 89 2.10 12.91 9.06
C LYS A 89 0.63 13.32 9.19
N SER A 90 -0.04 12.75 10.20
CA SER A 90 -1.40 13.12 10.61
C SER A 90 -1.53 14.66 10.79
N GLY A 91 -2.68 15.21 10.41
CA GLY A 91 -2.94 16.66 10.37
C GLY A 91 -2.67 17.32 9.00
N VAL A 92 -2.24 16.57 8.00
CA VAL A 92 -1.96 17.09 6.66
C VAL A 92 -3.25 17.52 5.93
N LYS A 93 -3.10 18.51 5.05
CA LYS A 93 -4.11 18.88 4.05
C LYS A 93 -3.67 18.41 2.67
N LEU A 94 -4.51 17.63 2.03
CA LEU A 94 -4.27 17.07 0.71
C LEU A 94 -5.25 17.71 -0.29
N LYS A 95 -4.83 17.87 -1.53
CA LYS A 95 -5.72 18.34 -2.60
C LYS A 95 -6.29 17.13 -3.35
N GLN A 96 -7.59 17.14 -3.65
CA GLN A 96 -8.22 16.12 -4.47
C GLN A 96 -7.50 15.95 -5.82
N SER A 97 -6.99 17.05 -6.37
CA SER A 97 -6.23 17.06 -7.64
C SER A 97 -4.87 16.33 -7.59
N MET A 98 -4.42 15.86 -6.43
CA MET A 98 -3.24 14.99 -6.29
C MET A 98 -3.51 13.56 -6.75
N PHE A 99 -4.76 13.19 -6.94
CA PHE A 99 -5.24 11.84 -7.18
C PHE A 99 -6.13 11.78 -8.43
N MET A 100 -6.31 10.60 -8.99
CA MET A 100 -7.22 10.32 -10.09
C MET A 100 -8.55 9.72 -9.60
N GLU A 101 -8.53 8.49 -9.10
CA GLU A 101 -9.70 7.79 -8.54
C GLU A 101 -9.33 7.13 -7.20
N PRO A 102 -9.06 7.94 -6.15
CA PRO A 102 -8.52 7.43 -4.90
C PRO A 102 -9.58 6.77 -4.02
N LEU A 103 -9.12 5.79 -3.23
CA LEU A 103 -9.88 5.16 -2.15
C LEU A 103 -9.25 5.52 -0.80
N VAL A 104 -9.87 5.03 0.29
CA VAL A 104 -9.41 5.17 1.68
C VAL A 104 -9.37 3.79 2.29
N GLU A 105 -8.24 3.43 2.86
CA GLU A 105 -7.98 2.18 3.58
C GLU A 105 -7.38 2.51 4.95
N VAL A 106 -7.69 1.72 5.98
CA VAL A 106 -7.12 1.91 7.32
C VAL A 106 -6.18 0.76 7.62
N GLU A 107 -4.97 1.07 8.11
CA GLU A 107 -3.84 0.16 8.19
C GLU A 107 -2.96 0.41 9.41
N LEU A 108 -1.92 -0.42 9.55
CA LEU A 108 -0.71 -0.08 10.30
C LEU A 108 0.46 0.14 9.34
N VAL A 109 1.30 1.11 9.67
CA VAL A 109 2.59 1.33 9.03
C VAL A 109 3.70 0.93 9.97
N PHE A 110 4.62 0.09 9.51
CA PHE A 110 5.88 -0.19 10.21
C PHE A 110 7.01 0.63 9.58
N THR A 111 7.80 1.31 10.41
CA THR A 111 8.99 2.04 9.97
C THR A 111 10.23 1.31 10.44
N ALA A 112 11.12 0.98 9.53
CA ALA A 112 12.35 0.28 9.83
C ALA A 112 13.34 1.17 10.58
N LYS A 113 13.74 0.79 11.81
CA LYS A 113 14.85 1.42 12.56
C LYS A 113 16.21 0.91 12.06
N LYS A 114 16.22 -0.28 11.47
CA LYS A 114 17.39 -0.97 10.90
C LYS A 114 16.96 -1.72 9.65
N GLU A 115 17.88 -2.15 8.82
CA GLU A 115 17.61 -3.01 7.69
C GLU A 115 16.89 -4.30 8.13
N LEU A 116 15.83 -4.66 7.39
CA LEU A 116 15.01 -5.85 7.65
C LEU A 116 15.42 -6.96 6.68
N ALA A 117 15.75 -8.12 7.24
CA ALA A 117 16.16 -9.28 6.47
C ALA A 117 15.04 -10.32 6.34
N ALA A 118 15.04 -11.07 5.26
CA ALA A 118 14.12 -12.20 5.07
C ALA A 118 14.27 -13.30 6.14
N THR A 119 15.41 -13.35 6.83
CA THR A 119 15.67 -14.30 7.93
C THR A 119 15.17 -13.82 9.30
N ASP A 120 14.76 -12.55 9.43
CA ASP A 120 14.27 -12.02 10.70
C ASP A 120 12.99 -12.76 11.15
N SER A 121 12.93 -13.14 12.41
CA SER A 121 11.69 -13.64 13.04
C SER A 121 10.67 -12.51 13.22
N LEU A 122 9.42 -12.83 13.55
CA LEU A 122 8.40 -11.81 13.84
C LEU A 122 8.82 -10.91 15.01
N GLU A 123 9.42 -11.50 16.05
CA GLU A 123 9.92 -10.79 17.23
C GLU A 123 11.10 -9.87 16.86
N GLU A 124 12.01 -10.33 16.00
CA GLU A 124 13.11 -9.50 15.50
C GLU A 124 12.61 -8.34 14.66
N LEU A 125 11.60 -8.56 13.80
CA LEU A 125 10.96 -7.47 13.05
C LEU A 125 10.32 -6.45 14.00
N MET A 126 9.64 -6.88 15.08
CA MET A 126 9.09 -5.94 16.07
C MET A 126 10.20 -5.11 16.75
N VAL A 127 11.29 -5.73 17.15
CA VAL A 127 12.44 -5.01 17.74
C VAL A 127 13.09 -4.04 16.74
N LYS A 128 13.09 -4.37 15.45
CA LYS A 128 13.72 -3.57 14.40
C LYS A 128 12.83 -2.45 13.84
N THR A 129 11.57 -2.34 14.29
CA THR A 129 10.62 -1.36 13.73
C THR A 129 9.96 -0.50 14.80
N THR A 130 9.39 0.61 14.37
CA THR A 130 8.28 1.28 15.03
C THR A 130 6.98 0.90 14.32
N VAL A 131 5.84 1.10 14.97
CA VAL A 131 4.51 0.94 14.39
C VAL A 131 3.70 2.22 14.59
N ALA A 132 2.91 2.59 13.61
CA ALA A 132 1.99 3.72 13.67
C ALA A 132 0.64 3.34 13.08
N PRO A 133 -0.48 3.92 13.56
CA PRO A 133 -1.77 3.87 12.89
C PRO A 133 -1.66 4.64 11.57
N ALA A 134 -2.36 4.19 10.54
CA ALA A 134 -2.27 4.81 9.23
C ALA A 134 -3.58 4.76 8.45
N VAL A 135 -3.71 5.69 7.51
CA VAL A 135 -4.70 5.67 6.44
C VAL A 135 -3.95 5.68 5.12
N GLU A 136 -4.09 4.62 4.34
CA GLU A 136 -3.62 4.58 2.97
C GLU A 136 -4.68 5.16 2.05
N LEU A 137 -4.21 5.86 1.01
CA LEU A 137 -5.03 6.44 -0.05
C LEU A 137 -4.58 5.81 -1.38
N PRO A 138 -5.03 4.57 -1.68
CA PRO A 138 -4.73 3.94 -2.97
C PRO A 138 -5.25 4.81 -4.11
N ASP A 139 -4.47 4.95 -5.16
CA ASP A 139 -4.84 5.69 -6.36
C ASP A 139 -4.29 5.00 -7.60
N CYS A 140 -5.09 4.87 -8.64
CA CYS A 140 -4.78 4.07 -9.80
C CYS A 140 -4.59 4.91 -11.06
N ARG A 141 -3.67 4.47 -11.95
CA ARG A 141 -3.48 5.09 -13.28
C ARG A 141 -4.48 4.59 -14.31
N PHE A 142 -5.49 3.80 -13.89
CA PHE A 142 -6.58 3.32 -14.75
C PHE A 142 -7.92 3.87 -14.27
N LYS A 143 -8.82 4.20 -15.21
CA LYS A 143 -10.20 4.61 -14.91
C LYS A 143 -11.05 3.40 -14.48
N ASP A 144 -12.05 3.64 -13.65
CA ASP A 144 -13.04 2.63 -13.21
C ASP A 144 -12.37 1.35 -12.68
N TRP A 145 -11.27 1.51 -11.94
CA TRP A 145 -10.36 0.42 -11.62
C TRP A 145 -10.87 -0.53 -10.53
N PHE A 146 -11.55 -0.01 -9.53
CA PHE A 146 -11.97 -0.82 -8.40
C PHE A 146 -13.43 -1.29 -8.56
N PRO A 147 -13.76 -2.58 -8.34
CA PRO A 147 -12.87 -3.70 -7.94
C PRO A 147 -12.44 -4.60 -9.13
N VAL A 148 -12.40 -4.09 -10.35
CA VAL A 148 -12.32 -4.90 -11.59
C VAL A 148 -10.95 -4.88 -12.29
N LEU A 149 -9.98 -4.11 -11.78
CA LEU A 149 -8.64 -4.05 -12.40
C LEU A 149 -7.94 -5.41 -12.31
N PRO A 150 -7.46 -5.98 -13.42
CA PRO A 150 -6.72 -7.24 -13.39
C PRO A 150 -5.49 -7.21 -12.47
N LYS A 151 -5.22 -8.29 -11.73
CA LYS A 151 -4.11 -8.41 -10.78
C LYS A 151 -2.77 -7.93 -11.34
N HIS A 152 -2.42 -8.35 -12.56
CA HIS A 152 -1.15 -7.98 -13.18
C HIS A 152 -1.02 -6.46 -13.41
N LEU A 153 -2.13 -5.74 -13.66
CA LEU A 153 -2.13 -4.29 -13.78
C LEU A 153 -2.04 -3.61 -12.41
N VAL A 154 -2.69 -4.16 -11.37
CA VAL A 154 -2.50 -3.69 -9.98
C VAL A 154 -1.01 -3.77 -9.62
N MET A 155 -0.34 -4.89 -9.90
CA MET A 155 1.08 -5.08 -9.62
C MET A 155 1.97 -4.11 -10.43
N ALA A 156 1.73 -3.99 -11.74
CA ALA A 156 2.50 -3.11 -12.62
C ALA A 156 2.39 -1.64 -12.23
N ASP A 157 1.23 -1.24 -11.68
CA ASP A 157 0.95 0.12 -11.21
C ASP A 157 1.35 0.35 -9.74
N ALA A 158 2.39 -0.33 -9.27
CA ALA A 158 2.93 -0.25 -7.91
C ALA A 158 1.84 -0.49 -6.83
N ALA A 159 1.08 -1.58 -6.99
CA ALA A 159 -0.03 -1.94 -6.13
C ALA A 159 -1.06 -0.79 -5.95
N VAL A 160 -1.30 -0.03 -7.03
CA VAL A 160 -2.15 1.17 -7.09
C VAL A 160 -1.81 2.19 -5.98
N GLY A 161 -0.53 2.34 -5.68
CA GLY A 161 -0.07 3.23 -4.63
C GLY A 161 -0.35 4.71 -4.92
N GLY A 162 -0.85 5.42 -3.91
CA GLY A 162 -1.17 6.84 -3.97
C GLY A 162 -0.50 7.64 -2.86
N ALA A 163 -1.00 7.58 -1.64
CA ALA A 163 -0.42 8.25 -0.47
C ALA A 163 -0.69 7.47 0.82
N VAL A 164 0.06 7.77 1.86
CA VAL A 164 -0.13 7.21 3.21
C VAL A 164 -0.08 8.36 4.21
N VAL A 165 -1.11 8.50 5.04
CA VAL A 165 -1.13 9.42 6.19
C VAL A 165 -0.99 8.59 7.46
N TYR A 166 -0.01 8.90 8.31
CA TYR A 166 0.25 8.10 9.49
C TYR A 166 0.40 8.96 10.77
N GLY A 167 0.01 8.36 11.88
CA GLY A 167 0.02 8.98 13.21
C GLY A 167 1.38 8.93 13.90
N ASP A 168 1.34 8.93 15.23
CA ASP A 168 2.54 8.85 16.05
C ASP A 168 3.11 7.43 16.01
N GLU A 169 4.42 7.36 15.87
CA GLU A 169 5.16 6.10 15.89
C GLU A 169 5.50 5.71 17.32
N VAL A 170 5.28 4.44 17.67
CA VAL A 170 5.70 3.83 18.92
C VAL A 170 6.58 2.61 18.63
N PRO A 171 7.47 2.18 19.54
CA PRO A 171 8.24 0.96 19.32
C PRO A 171 7.29 -0.23 19.09
N ALA A 172 7.48 -1.00 18.02
CA ALA A 172 6.59 -2.13 17.77
C ALA A 172 6.73 -3.23 18.84
N GLU A 173 7.89 -3.31 19.50
CA GLU A 173 8.18 -4.20 20.63
C GLU A 173 7.38 -3.87 21.90
N ASP A 174 6.71 -2.72 21.99
CA ASP A 174 5.78 -2.39 23.08
C ASP A 174 4.46 -3.14 22.97
N PHE A 175 4.19 -3.78 21.83
CA PHE A 175 3.06 -4.68 21.61
C PHE A 175 3.50 -6.14 21.68
N THR A 176 2.60 -6.98 22.14
CA THR A 176 2.71 -8.43 21.90
C THR A 176 2.19 -8.78 20.51
N LEU A 177 2.63 -9.90 19.94
CA LEU A 177 2.07 -10.42 18.68
C LEU A 177 0.54 -10.60 18.75
N SER A 178 0.02 -10.98 19.92
CA SER A 178 -1.43 -11.13 20.14
C SER A 178 -2.18 -9.81 20.15
N GLU A 179 -1.60 -8.73 20.66
CA GLU A 179 -2.23 -7.40 20.66
C GLU A 179 -2.32 -6.83 19.24
N LEU A 180 -1.26 -6.99 18.42
CA LEU A 180 -1.28 -6.59 17.02
C LEU A 180 -2.42 -7.23 16.21
N THR A 181 -3.01 -8.35 16.64
CA THR A 181 -4.15 -8.99 15.96
C THR A 181 -5.52 -8.45 16.40
N LYS A 182 -5.56 -7.60 17.43
CA LYS A 182 -6.81 -7.20 18.10
C LYS A 182 -7.14 -5.73 17.90
N ILE A 183 -6.26 -4.98 17.26
CA ILE A 183 -6.44 -3.54 17.04
C ILE A 183 -7.70 -3.35 16.23
N HIS A 184 -8.63 -2.57 16.77
CA HIS A 184 -9.85 -2.15 16.12
C HIS A 184 -9.73 -0.70 15.69
N THR A 185 -10.40 -0.36 14.59
CA THR A 185 -10.44 0.98 14.06
C THR A 185 -11.84 1.35 13.59
N GLU A 186 -12.17 2.62 13.71
CA GLU A 186 -13.35 3.24 13.12
C GLU A 186 -12.92 4.40 12.21
N LEU A 187 -13.45 4.42 11.00
CA LEU A 187 -13.17 5.46 10.01
C LEU A 187 -14.35 6.43 9.92
N PHE A 188 -14.07 7.71 10.02
CA PHE A 188 -15.05 8.79 9.96
C PHE A 188 -14.75 9.74 8.82
N ARG A 189 -15.81 10.28 8.23
CA ARG A 189 -15.76 11.44 7.34
C ARG A 189 -16.73 12.50 7.86
N ASP A 190 -16.24 13.73 8.07
CA ASP A 190 -17.03 14.84 8.60
C ASP A 190 -17.82 14.43 9.85
N ARG A 191 -17.19 13.68 10.78
CA ARG A 191 -17.75 13.12 12.02
C ARG A 191 -18.81 12.02 11.81
N THR A 192 -19.04 11.58 10.58
CA THR A 192 -19.93 10.46 10.30
C THR A 192 -19.10 9.19 10.11
N LYS A 193 -19.37 8.15 10.88
CA LYS A 193 -18.71 6.86 10.72
C LYS A 193 -19.09 6.27 9.36
N VAL A 194 -18.06 5.90 8.59
CA VAL A 194 -18.22 5.36 7.22
C VAL A 194 -17.78 3.90 7.10
N ALA A 195 -16.87 3.46 7.97
CA ALA A 195 -16.42 2.07 8.02
C ALA A 195 -15.81 1.73 9.39
N GLU A 196 -15.57 0.45 9.63
CA GLU A 196 -14.82 -0.08 10.77
C GLU A 196 -14.09 -1.36 10.37
N GLY A 197 -13.02 -1.72 11.09
CA GLY A 197 -12.25 -2.92 10.78
C GLY A 197 -11.35 -3.37 11.90
N LYS A 198 -10.64 -4.47 11.65
CA LYS A 198 -9.72 -5.08 12.62
C LYS A 198 -8.41 -5.48 11.95
N SER A 199 -7.32 -5.34 12.68
CA SER A 199 -5.98 -5.70 12.23
C SER A 199 -5.82 -7.19 11.86
N SER A 200 -6.66 -8.08 12.40
CA SER A 200 -6.64 -9.51 12.06
C SER A 200 -6.99 -9.81 10.60
N GLU A 201 -7.61 -8.87 9.87
CA GLU A 201 -7.89 -9.02 8.44
C GLU A 201 -6.60 -9.09 7.61
N VAL A 202 -5.51 -8.51 8.11
CA VAL A 202 -4.20 -8.51 7.46
C VAL A 202 -3.44 -9.80 7.78
N LEU A 203 -3.61 -10.85 6.96
CA LEU A 203 -2.96 -12.17 7.12
C LEU A 203 -3.07 -12.77 8.55
N GLY A 204 -4.12 -12.41 9.28
CA GLY A 204 -4.31 -12.74 10.68
C GLY A 204 -3.43 -11.94 11.65
N ASN A 205 -2.42 -11.20 11.16
CA ASN A 205 -1.57 -10.31 11.97
C ASN A 205 -0.73 -9.40 11.03
N PRO A 206 -0.78 -8.07 11.14
CA PRO A 206 -0.04 -7.13 10.27
C PRO A 206 1.47 -7.39 10.18
N ILE A 207 2.12 -7.82 11.26
CA ILE A 207 3.56 -8.14 11.24
C ILE A 207 3.89 -9.31 10.28
N LYS A 208 2.93 -10.21 9.99
CA LYS A 208 3.12 -11.27 9.01
C LYS A 208 3.16 -10.73 7.58
N ALA A 209 2.42 -9.65 7.30
CA ALA A 209 2.52 -8.98 6.00
C ALA A 209 3.91 -8.34 5.83
N LEU A 210 4.45 -7.70 6.88
CA LEU A 210 5.82 -7.20 6.85
C LEU A 210 6.83 -8.34 6.63
N LYS A 211 6.67 -9.48 7.32
CA LYS A 211 7.52 -10.67 7.12
C LYS A 211 7.44 -11.18 5.69
N TRP A 212 6.22 -11.32 5.13
CA TRP A 212 6.02 -11.72 3.73
C TRP A 212 6.75 -10.77 2.77
N LEU A 213 6.68 -9.45 3.00
CA LEU A 213 7.37 -8.48 2.15
C LEU A 213 8.89 -8.67 2.19
N THR A 214 9.49 -8.88 3.38
CA THR A 214 10.94 -9.08 3.48
C THR A 214 11.40 -10.32 2.71
N GLU A 215 10.62 -11.40 2.74
CA GLU A 215 10.87 -12.61 1.98
C GLU A 215 10.72 -12.38 0.47
N LYS A 216 9.66 -11.66 0.06
CA LYS A 216 9.39 -11.36 -1.35
C LYS A 216 10.45 -10.45 -1.98
N LEU A 217 10.90 -9.42 -1.27
CA LEU A 217 11.98 -8.55 -1.73
C LEU A 217 13.31 -9.28 -1.88
N ALA A 218 13.60 -10.23 -1.00
CA ALA A 218 14.83 -11.03 -1.05
C ALA A 218 14.92 -11.90 -2.32
N GLU A 219 13.80 -12.30 -2.94
CA GLU A 219 13.78 -13.02 -4.22
C GLU A 219 14.48 -12.22 -5.34
N THR A 220 14.53 -10.90 -5.21
CA THR A 220 15.16 -9.98 -6.17
C THR A 220 16.36 -9.22 -5.59
N ASN A 221 16.95 -9.72 -4.48
CA ASN A 221 18.07 -9.11 -3.75
C ASN A 221 17.75 -7.68 -3.27
N GLN A 222 16.50 -7.41 -2.94
CA GLN A 222 16.06 -6.16 -2.33
C GLN A 222 15.79 -6.38 -0.83
N VAL A 223 15.82 -5.30 -0.05
CA VAL A 223 15.54 -5.29 1.39
C VAL A 223 14.76 -4.03 1.74
N VAL A 224 14.15 -3.99 2.92
CA VAL A 224 13.62 -2.75 3.50
C VAL A 224 14.75 -2.09 4.27
N HIS A 225 15.15 -0.89 3.87
CA HIS A 225 16.22 -0.14 4.50
C HIS A 225 15.75 0.66 5.72
N ALA A 226 16.69 1.00 6.60
CA ALA A 226 16.40 1.88 7.72
C ALA A 226 15.80 3.22 7.25
N GLY A 227 14.72 3.65 7.89
CA GLY A 227 13.95 4.84 7.54
C GLY A 227 12.83 4.60 6.51
N GLU A 228 12.76 3.43 5.89
CA GLU A 228 11.65 3.11 4.99
C GLU A 228 10.40 2.66 5.76
N HIS A 229 9.24 3.02 5.21
CA HIS A 229 7.92 2.72 5.73
C HIS A 229 7.29 1.54 4.99
N VAL A 230 6.54 0.70 5.70
CA VAL A 230 5.76 -0.38 5.10
C VAL A 230 4.31 -0.29 5.57
N SER A 231 3.39 0.05 4.65
CA SER A 231 1.95 -0.04 4.84
C SER A 231 1.51 -1.48 4.64
N THR A 232 0.86 -2.09 5.64
CA THR A 232 0.78 -3.56 5.73
C THR A 232 -0.50 -4.18 5.21
N GLY A 233 -1.44 -3.38 4.72
CA GLY A 233 -2.71 -3.84 4.20
C GLY A 233 -3.91 -3.45 5.05
N THR A 234 -5.05 -3.38 4.41
CA THR A 234 -6.25 -2.75 4.97
C THR A 234 -7.00 -3.64 5.97
N PHE A 235 -7.58 -2.99 6.99
CA PHE A 235 -8.45 -3.61 8.00
C PHE A 235 -9.92 -3.67 7.57
N LEU A 236 -10.27 -2.98 6.49
CA LEU A 236 -11.64 -2.81 6.01
C LEU A 236 -11.68 -2.75 4.48
N LEU A 237 -12.85 -2.95 3.91
CA LEU A 237 -13.04 -2.74 2.47
C LEU A 237 -12.89 -1.25 2.13
N PRO A 238 -12.16 -0.92 1.06
CA PRO A 238 -11.89 0.46 0.67
C PRO A 238 -13.18 1.26 0.43
N VAL A 239 -13.17 2.53 0.83
CA VAL A 239 -14.24 3.48 0.52
C VAL A 239 -13.73 4.62 -0.38
N PRO A 240 -14.56 5.23 -1.25
CA PRO A 240 -14.10 6.32 -2.11
C PRO A 240 -13.60 7.54 -1.32
N LEU A 241 -12.41 8.06 -1.67
CA LEU A 241 -11.90 9.31 -1.11
C LEU A 241 -12.65 10.50 -1.72
N THR A 242 -13.24 11.32 -0.86
CA THR A 242 -13.95 12.54 -1.27
C THR A 242 -13.50 13.72 -0.40
N PRO A 243 -13.62 14.98 -0.86
CA PRO A 243 -13.31 16.15 -0.05
C PRO A 243 -14.05 16.15 1.29
N GLY A 244 -13.36 16.59 2.35
CA GLY A 244 -13.87 16.61 3.72
C GLY A 244 -12.79 16.33 4.75
N ASN A 245 -13.19 16.28 6.02
CA ASN A 245 -12.32 15.91 7.12
C ASN A 245 -12.41 14.40 7.36
N TRP A 246 -11.28 13.73 7.30
CA TRP A 246 -11.16 12.31 7.54
C TRP A 246 -10.46 12.04 8.86
N GLU A 247 -10.96 11.06 9.60
CA GLU A 247 -10.41 10.65 10.88
C GLU A 247 -10.53 9.13 11.03
N ALA A 248 -9.42 8.48 11.37
CA ALA A 248 -9.41 7.09 11.78
C ALA A 248 -9.02 7.02 13.25
N GLU A 249 -9.91 6.47 14.06
CA GLU A 249 -9.69 6.22 15.49
C GLU A 249 -9.19 4.78 15.68
N PHE A 250 -8.23 4.62 16.59
CA PHE A 250 -7.62 3.33 16.90
C PHE A 250 -7.64 3.08 18.40
N ASP A 251 -7.76 1.81 18.79
CA ASP A 251 -7.59 1.40 20.18
C ASP A 251 -6.12 1.03 20.51
N TYR A 252 -5.88 0.32 21.62
CA TYR A 252 -4.55 -0.09 22.09
C TYR A 252 -3.56 1.06 22.33
N GLY A 253 -4.04 2.29 22.56
CA GLY A 253 -3.19 3.45 22.86
C GLY A 253 -2.49 4.03 21.64
N LEU A 254 -2.84 3.61 20.43
CA LEU A 254 -2.40 4.24 19.19
C LEU A 254 -3.09 5.61 19.03
N SER A 255 -2.40 6.56 18.40
CA SER A 255 -2.97 7.88 18.12
C SER A 255 -4.03 7.80 17.01
N ASP A 256 -4.94 8.77 16.96
CA ASP A 256 -5.82 8.95 15.81
C ASP A 256 -5.04 9.47 14.60
N VAL A 257 -5.53 9.12 13.41
CA VAL A 257 -5.04 9.68 12.15
C VAL A 257 -6.07 10.62 11.56
N LYS A 258 -5.68 11.89 11.36
CA LYS A 258 -6.56 12.95 10.86
C LYS A 258 -5.97 13.60 9.62
N PHE A 259 -6.79 13.89 8.63
CA PHE A 259 -6.38 14.69 7.46
C PHE A 259 -7.59 15.36 6.82
N GLU A 260 -7.32 16.40 6.04
CA GLU A 260 -8.34 17.14 5.28
C GLU A 260 -8.08 16.93 3.79
N VAL A 261 -9.13 16.67 3.02
CA VAL A 261 -9.07 16.66 1.54
C VAL A 261 -9.79 17.89 1.03
N GLU A 262 -9.03 18.80 0.42
CA GLU A 262 -9.53 20.00 -0.23
C GLU A 262 -9.94 19.70 -1.68
N LYS A 263 -10.93 20.45 -2.22
CA LYS A 263 -11.41 20.31 -3.61
C LYS A 263 -10.36 20.71 -4.64
#